data_02b956dd24379fbfbee4b4aaf39dbabe
#
_entry.id   02b956dd24379fbfbee4b4aaf39dbabe
#
_cell.length_a   1.000
_cell.length_b   1.000
_cell.length_c   1.000
_cell.angle_alpha   90.00
_cell.angle_beta   90.00
_cell.angle_gamma   90.00
#
_symmetry.space_group_name_H-M   'P 1'
#
loop_
_entity.id
_entity.type
_entity.pdbx_description
1 polymer ?
#
loop_
_entity_poly.entity_id
_entity_poly.type
_entity_poly.pdbx_seq_one_letter_code
_entity_poly.pdbx_strand_id
1 'polypeptide(L)'
;MKKNTADYRTLIVTFAEPIRVLDNYFDDAEAWGVASLKEWIDGYESTRFTQIGDHTAVITSEYNAEHVQEWLQRHIPIASLISA
;
A
#
# COMPACT_ATOMS: atom_id res chain seq x y z
N MET A 1 -5.80 25.84 7.99
CA MET A 1 -5.44 25.31 7.97
C MET A 1 -5.00 24.37 8.26
N LYS A 2 -4.54 24.30 8.13
CA LYS A 2 -3.92 23.62 8.26
C LYS A 2 -3.77 22.54 8.65
N LYS A 3 -3.44 22.49 8.89
CA LYS A 3 -3.39 21.39 9.46
C LYS A 3 -3.44 20.11 8.89
N ASN A 4 -4.02 20.00 8.02
CA ASN A 4 -4.16 18.80 7.26
C ASN A 4 -2.87 18.15 6.89
N THR A 5 -1.85 18.92 6.73
CA THR A 5 -0.55 18.40 6.37
C THR A 5 0.01 17.43 7.41
N ALA A 6 -0.46 17.57 8.65
CA ALA A 6 0.00 16.68 9.72
C ALA A 6 -0.44 15.25 9.49
N ASP A 7 -1.53 15.05 8.77
CA ASP A 7 -2.07 13.71 8.53
C ASP A 7 -1.55 13.08 7.24
N TYR A 8 -1.02 13.89 6.35
CA TYR A 8 -0.49 13.37 5.09
C TYR A 8 0.81 12.62 5.35
N ARG A 9 0.89 11.43 4.82
CA ARG A 9 2.08 10.59 5.00
C ARG A 9 2.49 9.90 3.72
N THR A 10 3.78 9.65 3.63
CA THR A 10 4.36 8.88 2.54
C THR A 10 5.00 7.65 3.14
N LEU A 11 4.62 6.49 2.64
CA LEU A 11 5.22 5.23 3.04
C LEU A 11 6.06 4.72 1.87
N ILE A 12 7.30 4.37 2.15
CA ILE A 12 8.16 3.74 1.14
C ILE A 12 8.31 2.29 1.57
N VAL A 13 7.72 1.40 0.80
CA VAL A 13 7.62 -0.01 1.18
C VAL A 13 8.42 -0.86 0.21
N THR A 14 9.35 -1.64 0.76
CA THR A 14 10.06 -2.65 0.00
C THR A 14 9.53 -4.00 0.44
N PHE A 15 8.92 -4.73 -0.49
CA PHE A 15 8.33 -6.01 -0.19
C PHE A 15 9.36 -7.12 -0.27
N ALA A 16 9.12 -8.20 0.45
CA ALA A 16 10.04 -9.34 0.45
C ALA A 16 10.03 -10.08 -0.88
N GLU A 17 8.95 -9.93 -1.65
CA GLU A 17 8.83 -10.57 -2.96
C GLU A 17 8.45 -9.52 -4.01
N PRO A 18 8.66 -9.81 -5.30
CA PRO A 18 8.25 -8.88 -6.35
C PRO A 18 6.76 -8.58 -6.27
N ILE A 19 6.39 -7.34 -6.54
CA ILE A 19 5.00 -6.91 -6.46
C ILE A 19 4.10 -7.75 -7.39
N ARG A 20 4.59 -8.11 -8.58
CA ARG A 20 3.83 -8.94 -9.50
C ARG A 20 3.49 -10.31 -8.92
N VAL A 21 4.33 -10.81 -8.02
CA VAL A 21 4.07 -12.08 -7.33
C VAL A 21 3.04 -11.88 -6.22
N LEU A 22 3.13 -10.75 -5.53
CA LEU A 22 2.19 -10.43 -4.46
C LEU A 22 0.78 -10.23 -4.99
N ASP A 23 0.64 -9.85 -6.25
CA ASP A 23 -0.69 -9.70 -6.85
C ASP A 23 -1.45 -11.02 -6.85
N ASN A 24 -0.76 -12.15 -6.77
CA ASN A 24 -1.42 -13.47 -6.67
C ASN A 24 -2.23 -13.63 -5.39
N TYR A 25 -1.94 -12.82 -4.38
CA TYR A 25 -2.76 -12.79 -3.16
C TYR A 25 -4.21 -12.47 -3.49
N PHE A 26 -4.44 -11.77 -4.60
CA PHE A 26 -5.77 -11.34 -5.03
C PHE A 26 -6.31 -12.18 -6.20
N ASP A 27 -5.79 -13.41 -6.37
CA ASP A 27 -6.25 -14.30 -7.47
C ASP A 27 -7.75 -14.55 -7.42
N ASP A 28 -8.33 -14.57 -6.22
CA ASP A 28 -9.76 -14.66 -6.08
C ASP A 28 -10.35 -13.24 -6.04
N ALA A 29 -10.36 -12.61 -7.20
CA ALA A 29 -10.83 -11.22 -7.32
C ALA A 29 -12.29 -11.07 -6.90
N GLU A 30 -13.08 -12.15 -7.03
CA GLU A 30 -14.47 -12.11 -6.63
C GLU A 30 -14.61 -11.93 -5.13
N ALA A 31 -13.77 -12.62 -4.35
CA ALA A 31 -13.80 -12.50 -2.90
C ALA A 31 -13.22 -11.17 -2.42
N TRP A 32 -12.19 -10.69 -3.09
CA TRP A 32 -11.50 -9.46 -2.67
C TRP A 32 -12.11 -8.19 -3.25
N GLY A 33 -12.76 -8.31 -4.40
CA GLY A 33 -13.30 -7.15 -5.11
C GLY A 33 -12.27 -6.41 -5.95
N VAL A 34 -11.01 -6.84 -5.91
CA VAL A 34 -9.91 -6.26 -6.70
C VAL A 34 -8.98 -7.38 -7.13
N ALA A 35 -8.16 -7.10 -8.12
CA ALA A 35 -7.27 -8.11 -8.72
C ALA A 35 -5.79 -7.86 -8.46
N SER A 36 -5.43 -6.77 -7.78
CA SER A 36 -4.03 -6.46 -7.54
C SER A 36 -3.85 -5.69 -6.24
N LEU A 37 -2.61 -5.71 -5.74
CA LEU A 37 -2.24 -4.94 -4.55
C LEU A 37 -2.47 -3.44 -4.77
N LYS A 38 -2.11 -2.96 -5.97
CA LYS A 38 -2.33 -1.55 -6.30
C LYS A 38 -3.81 -1.18 -6.20
N GLU A 39 -4.67 -2.01 -6.76
CA GLU A 39 -6.11 -1.74 -6.70
C GLU A 39 -6.64 -1.72 -5.27
N TRP A 40 -6.15 -2.63 -4.45
CA TRP A 40 -6.56 -2.69 -3.05
C TRP A 40 -6.16 -1.42 -2.30
N ILE A 41 -4.89 -1.03 -2.44
CA ILE A 41 -4.36 0.16 -1.74
C ILE A 41 -5.00 1.44 -2.28
N ASP A 42 -5.16 1.55 -3.59
CA ASP A 42 -5.81 2.72 -4.20
C ASP A 42 -7.28 2.85 -3.75
N GLY A 43 -7.86 1.75 -3.26
CA GLY A 43 -9.23 1.75 -2.77
C GLY A 43 -9.42 2.47 -1.44
N TYR A 44 -8.36 2.70 -0.69
CA TYR A 44 -8.45 3.51 0.52
C TYR A 44 -8.62 4.97 0.10
N GLU A 45 -9.52 5.67 0.79
CA GLU A 45 -9.78 7.06 0.47
C GLU A 45 -8.52 7.90 0.56
N SER A 46 -8.33 8.79 -0.42
CA SER A 46 -7.20 9.73 -0.46
C SER A 46 -5.84 9.03 -0.43
N THR A 47 -5.76 7.85 -1.00
CA THR A 47 -4.56 7.02 -0.97
C THR A 47 -4.14 6.65 -2.38
N ARG A 48 -2.83 6.68 -2.64
CA ARG A 48 -2.29 6.33 -3.93
C ARG A 48 -1.09 5.40 -3.79
N PHE A 49 -1.07 4.38 -4.61
CA PHE A 49 0.02 3.42 -4.69
C PHE A 49 0.78 3.64 -6.00
N THR A 50 2.08 3.88 -5.91
CA THR A 50 2.92 4.06 -7.09
C THR A 50 4.09 3.08 -7.02
N GLN A 51 4.14 2.14 -7.95
CA GLN A 51 5.25 1.19 -8.00
C GLN A 51 6.47 1.87 -8.59
N ILE A 52 7.62 1.76 -7.93
CA ILE A 52 8.86 2.36 -8.40
C ILE A 52 9.97 1.35 -8.67
N GLY A 53 9.71 0.08 -8.39
CA GLY A 53 10.67 -1.00 -8.66
C GLY A 53 9.96 -2.33 -8.55
N ASP A 54 10.66 -3.43 -8.79
CA ASP A 54 10.06 -4.76 -8.72
C ASP A 54 9.50 -5.06 -7.34
N HIS A 55 10.18 -4.57 -6.30
CA HIS A 55 9.81 -4.85 -4.91
C HIS A 55 9.34 -3.61 -4.17
N THR A 56 9.45 -2.43 -4.75
CA THR A 56 9.28 -1.19 -4.01
C THR A 56 8.14 -0.34 -4.55
N ALA A 57 7.34 0.21 -3.64
CA ALA A 57 6.28 1.12 -3.98
C ALA A 57 6.27 2.29 -3.01
N VAL A 58 5.79 3.44 -3.49
CA VAL A 58 5.54 4.61 -2.67
C VAL A 58 4.04 4.73 -2.49
N ILE A 59 3.60 4.82 -1.26
CA ILE A 59 2.18 4.94 -0.94
C ILE A 59 1.99 6.27 -0.22
N THR A 60 1.11 7.10 -0.75
CA THR A 60 0.78 8.38 -0.12
C THR A 60 -0.67 8.37 0.32
N SER A 61 -0.95 8.96 1.47
CA SER A 61 -2.30 8.99 1.99
C SER A 61 -2.50 10.19 2.91
N GLU A 62 -3.68 10.80 2.82
CA GLU A 62 -4.02 11.91 3.72
C GLU A 62 -4.49 11.42 5.07
N TYR A 63 -5.24 10.33 5.11
CA TYR A 63 -5.89 9.87 6.35
C TYR A 63 -5.61 8.45 6.71
N ASN A 64 -5.27 7.61 5.72
CA ASN A 64 -5.30 6.17 5.91
C ASN A 64 -3.94 5.50 5.98
N ALA A 65 -2.86 6.28 6.11
CA ALA A 65 -1.51 5.70 6.12
C ALA A 65 -1.35 4.64 7.20
N GLU A 66 -1.87 4.88 8.39
CA GLU A 66 -1.81 3.92 9.48
C GLU A 66 -2.57 2.64 9.17
N HIS A 67 -3.77 2.79 8.61
CA HIS A 67 -4.59 1.64 8.25
C HIS A 67 -3.93 0.80 7.16
N VAL A 68 -3.35 1.49 6.16
CA VAL A 68 -2.64 0.82 5.09
C VAL A 68 -1.43 0.07 5.63
N GLN A 69 -0.66 0.72 6.50
CA GLN A 69 0.52 0.12 7.09
C GLN A 69 0.16 -1.13 7.90
N GLU A 70 -0.88 -1.04 8.73
CA GLU A 70 -1.34 -2.17 9.53
C GLU A 70 -1.79 -3.34 8.65
N TRP A 71 -2.55 -3.02 7.60
CA TRP A 71 -3.02 -4.06 6.69
C TRP A 71 -1.85 -4.76 5.99
N LEU A 72 -0.90 -3.97 5.51
CA LEU A 72 0.25 -4.52 4.81
C LEU A 72 1.08 -5.42 5.74
N GLN A 73 1.34 -4.95 6.95
CA GLN A 73 2.15 -5.71 7.90
C GLN A 73 1.49 -7.01 8.31
N ARG A 74 0.17 -7.05 8.25
CA ARG A 74 -0.60 -8.23 8.64
C ARG A 74 -0.70 -9.27 7.53
N HIS A 75 -0.76 -8.81 6.29
CA HIS A 75 -1.13 -9.68 5.17
C HIS A 75 -0.03 -9.90 4.13
N ILE A 76 0.92 -9.00 4.03
CA ILE A 76 1.90 -9.02 2.95
C ILE A 76 3.32 -9.05 3.53
N PRO A 77 4.20 -9.93 3.04
CA PRO A 77 5.56 -9.97 3.57
C PRO A 77 6.34 -8.73 3.16
N ILE A 78 6.82 -7.99 4.15
CA ILE A 78 7.52 -6.72 3.95
C ILE A 78 8.97 -6.87 4.40
N ALA A 79 9.90 -6.43 3.55
CA ALA A 79 11.32 -6.40 3.91
C ALA A 79 11.68 -5.10 4.63
N SER A 80 11.07 -3.99 4.22
CA SER A 80 11.38 -2.69 4.81
C SER A 80 10.20 -1.74 4.61
N LEU A 81 9.90 -0.94 5.62
CA LEU A 81 8.87 0.08 5.52
C LEU A 81 9.39 1.34 6.19
N ILE A 82 9.42 2.43 5.45
CA ILE A 82 9.87 3.72 5.94
C ILE A 82 8.70 4.69 5.85
N SER A 83 8.41 5.36 6.95
CA SER A 83 7.39 6.40 6.98
C SER A 83 8.09 7.75 6.91
N ALA A 84 7.82 8.49 5.87
CA ALA A 84 8.47 9.78 5.63
C ALA A 84 7.51 10.94 5.85
#